data_49d38de92e9df24961092488bb628bd1
#
_entry.id   49d38de92e9df24961092488bb628bd1
#
_cell.length_a   1.000
_cell.length_b   1.000
_cell.length_c   1.000
_cell.angle_alpha   90.00
_cell.angle_beta   90.00
_cell.angle_gamma   90.00
#
_symmetry.space_group_name_H-M   'P 1'
#
loop_
_entity.id
_entity.type
_entity.pdbx_description
1 polymer ?
#
loop_
_entity_poly.entity_id
_entity_poly.type
_entity_poly.pdbx_seq_one_letter_code
_entity_poly.pdbx_strand_id
1 'polypeptide(L)' 'MACKVLVVCGSPVVASADLLRRLAGECDYVVAVDRGLDALLGAGLGCDVYVGDA' A
#
# COMPACT_ATOMS: atom_id res chain seq x y z
N MET A 1 6.68 20.72 6.77
CA MET A 1 6.06 19.49 7.25
C MET A 1 6.32 18.37 6.26
N ALA A 2 6.72 17.23 6.77
CA ALA A 2 7.06 16.11 5.91
C ALA A 2 5.81 15.31 5.56
N CYS A 3 5.66 15.01 4.27
CA CYS A 3 4.62 14.09 3.81
C CYS A 3 5.21 12.69 3.74
N LYS A 4 4.48 11.73 4.29
CA LYS A 4 4.89 10.34 4.24
C LYS A 4 4.10 9.62 3.16
N VAL A 5 4.82 8.93 2.30
CA VAL A 5 4.21 8.17 1.20
C VAL A 5 4.53 6.70 1.38
N LEU A 6 3.51 5.88 1.40
CA LEU A 6 3.67 4.44 1.45
C LEU A 6 3.52 3.89 0.03
N VAL A 7 4.56 3.21 -0.45
CA VAL A 7 4.52 2.57 -1.76
C VAL A 7 4.47 1.06 -1.53
N VAL A 8 3.41 0.43 -2.02
CA VAL A 8 3.21 -1.00 -1.87
C VAL A 8 3.41 -1.66 -3.23
N CYS A 9 4.46 -2.45 -3.33
CA CYS A 9 4.78 -3.17 -4.56
C CYS A 9 4.27 -4.60 -4.47
N GLY A 10 4.07 -5.20 -5.64
CA GLY A 10 3.64 -6.59 -5.71
C GLY A 10 4.79 -7.57 -5.47
N SER A 11 5.43 -7.45 -4.34
CA SER A 11 6.54 -8.31 -3.97
C SER A 11 6.03 -9.64 -3.41
N PRO A 12 6.74 -10.74 -3.63
CA PRO A 12 6.37 -12.02 -3.02
C PRO A 12 6.53 -12.03 -1.49
N VAL A 13 7.26 -11.05 -0.95
CA VAL A 13 7.37 -10.92 0.49
C VAL A 13 6.10 -10.27 1.00
N VAL A 14 5.35 -11.03 1.76
CA VAL A 14 4.04 -10.57 2.23
C VAL A 14 4.19 -9.94 3.59
N ALA A 15 3.98 -8.64 3.65
CA ALA A 15 3.82 -7.95 4.92
C ALA A 15 2.45 -8.34 5.49
N SER A 16 2.35 -8.45 6.81
CA SER A 16 1.09 -8.79 7.43
C SER A 16 0.07 -7.66 7.19
N ALA A 17 -1.22 -8.03 7.19
CA ALA A 17 -2.28 -7.05 7.03
C ALA A 17 -2.25 -6.01 8.14
N ASP A 18 -1.89 -6.42 9.34
CA ASP A 18 -1.78 -5.50 10.48
C ASP A 18 -0.68 -4.46 10.26
N LEU A 19 0.45 -4.90 9.72
CA LEU A 19 1.55 -3.99 9.43
C LEU A 19 1.16 -2.99 8.34
N LEU A 20 0.50 -3.47 7.29
CA LEU A 20 0.05 -2.60 6.21
C LEU A 20 -0.94 -1.55 6.73
N ARG A 21 -1.88 -1.96 7.56
CA ARG A 21 -2.85 -1.04 8.13
C ARG A 21 -2.18 0.02 9.00
N ARG A 22 -1.19 -0.40 9.79
CA ARG A 22 -0.46 0.54 10.63
C ARG A 22 0.31 1.55 9.79
N LEU A 23 1.04 1.08 8.78
CA LEU A 23 1.82 1.96 7.93
C LEU A 23 0.92 2.91 7.14
N ALA A 24 -0.17 2.41 6.62
CA ALA A 24 -1.11 3.25 5.87
C ALA A 24 -1.70 4.33 6.76
N GLY A 25 -1.96 4.02 8.02
CA GLY A 25 -2.48 5.00 8.97
C GLY A 25 -1.47 6.08 9.33
N GLU A 26 -0.19 5.79 9.22
CA GLU A 26 0.88 6.75 9.51
C GLU A 26 1.28 7.57 8.31
N CYS A 27 0.88 7.16 7.11
CA CYS A 27 1.27 7.83 5.89
C CYS A 27 0.16 8.73 5.37
N ASP A 28 0.56 9.81 4.71
CA ASP A 28 -0.39 10.77 4.13
C ASP A 28 -0.92 10.29 2.79
N TYR A 29 -0.13 9.47 2.11
CA TYR A 29 -0.45 8.96 0.77
C TYR A 29 -0.12 7.49 0.67
N VAL A 30 -0.96 6.74 0.00
CA VAL A 30 -0.70 5.32 -0.27
C VAL A 30 -0.71 5.11 -1.77
N VAL A 31 0.39 4.58 -2.29
CA VAL A 31 0.55 4.29 -3.70
C VAL A 31 0.66 2.78 -3.87
N ALA A 32 -0.21 2.22 -4.68
CA ALA A 32 -0.15 0.81 -5.02
C ALA A 32 0.51 0.66 -6.39
N VAL A 33 1.50 -0.23 -6.46
CA VAL A 33 2.22 -0.51 -7.69
C VAL A 33 2.00 -1.96 -8.08
N ASP A 34 1.51 -2.18 -9.28
CA ASP A 34 1.25 -3.52 -9.81
C ASP A 34 0.33 -4.31 -8.87
N ARG A 35 0.82 -5.44 -8.37
CA ARG A 35 0.04 -6.30 -7.49
C ARG A 35 -0.04 -5.82 -6.05
N GLY A 36 0.60 -4.70 -5.76
CA GLY A 36 0.51 -4.11 -4.43
C GLY A 36 -0.94 -3.77 -4.05
N LEU A 37 -1.78 -3.50 -5.04
CA LEU A 37 -3.19 -3.26 -4.80
C LEU A 37 -3.88 -4.47 -4.18
N ASP A 38 -3.53 -5.67 -4.63
CA ASP A 38 -4.11 -6.90 -4.08
C ASP A 38 -3.78 -7.03 -2.59
N ALA A 39 -2.55 -6.71 -2.22
CA ALA A 39 -2.14 -6.76 -0.82
C ALA A 39 -2.93 -5.76 0.02
N LEU A 40 -3.14 -4.56 -0.50
CA LEU A 40 -3.92 -3.53 0.20
C LEU A 40 -5.37 -3.95 0.35
N LEU A 41 -5.97 -4.46 -0.71
CA LEU A 41 -7.36 -4.92 -0.67
C LEU A 41 -7.52 -6.08 0.30
N GLY A 42 -6.54 -6.99 0.33
CA GLY A 42 -6.56 -8.09 1.28
C GLY A 42 -6.49 -7.64 2.73
N ALA A 43 -5.92 -6.47 2.98
CA ALA A 43 -5.87 -5.87 4.30
C ALA A 43 -7.07 -4.96 4.60
N GLY A 44 -7.99 -4.84 3.66
CA GLY A 44 -9.14 -3.95 3.80
C GLY A 44 -8.79 -2.49 3.58
N LEU A 45 -7.73 -2.22 2.84
CA LEU A 45 -7.26 -0.87 2.58
C LEU A 45 -7.45 -0.51 1.12
N GLY A 46 -7.55 0.79 0.88
CA GLY A 46 -7.51 1.32 -0.47
C GLY A 46 -6.18 2.00 -0.74
N CYS A 47 -6.07 2.63 -1.90
CA CYS A 47 -4.90 3.44 -2.22
C CYS A 47 -5.34 4.77 -2.80
N ASP A 48 -4.47 5.77 -2.66
CA ASP A 48 -4.73 7.09 -3.23
C ASP A 48 -4.36 7.12 -4.71
N VAL A 49 -3.29 6.40 -5.05
CA VAL A 49 -2.80 6.34 -6.42
C VAL A 49 -2.49 4.89 -6.75
N TYR A 50 -2.86 4.47 -7.93
CA TYR A 50 -2.51 3.15 -8.45
C TYR A 50 -1.64 3.32 -9.68
N VAL A 51 -0.49 2.68 -9.66
CA VAL A 51 0.43 2.67 -10.80
C VAL A 51 0.66 1.22 -11.18
N GLY A 52 0.34 0.89 -12.40
CA GLY A 52 0.54 -0.47 -12.84
C GLY A 52 0.17 -0.64 -14.28
N ASP A 53 0.68 -1.71 -14.83
CA ASP A 53 0.42 -2.10 -16.20
C ASP A 53 -0.52 -3.31 -16.14
N ALA A 54 -1.75 -3.01 -15.98
CA ALA A 54 -2.77 -4.05 -15.79
C ALA A 54 -2.91 -4.95 -17.01
#